data_43654397d64a3482699b6f5220c78518
#
_entry.id   43654397d64a3482699b6f5220c78518
#
_cell.length_a   1.000
_cell.length_b   1.000
_cell.length_c   1.000
_cell.angle_alpha   90.00
_cell.angle_beta   90.00
_cell.angle_gamma   90.00
#
_symmetry.space_group_name_H-M   'P 1'
#
loop_
_entity.id
_entity.type
_entity.pdbx_description
1 polymer ?
#
loop_
_entity_poly.entity_id
_entity_poly.type
_entity_poly.pdbx_seq_one_letter_code
_entity_poly.pdbx_strand_id
1 'polypeptide(L)'
;IKWNRSPRHSYRITYFRSTLSADDLESEDPRRIERGYNFESPINELSLGMEFNFLDFDLHNFDILFSPYIFSGISYVTFKEQLLLNGELTNTGKHQSTFAIPMVVGLKHRFYDNLILSMEIGARYNFSDKIDGNFMISDDLNYNFGNINNKDWYMFSNFSLTYTFGRNPCYCNIGQ
;
A
#
# COMPACT_ATOMS: atom_id res chain seq x y z
N ILE A 1 2.57 12.26 -5.95
CA ILE A 1 2.97 12.96 -7.18
C ILE A 1 3.05 11.94 -8.29
N LYS A 2 2.43 12.27 -9.45
CA LYS A 2 2.50 11.43 -10.64
C LYS A 2 3.11 12.24 -11.79
N TRP A 3 3.99 11.60 -12.54
CA TRP A 3 4.53 12.14 -13.78
C TRP A 3 4.12 11.24 -14.94
N ASN A 4 3.22 11.76 -15.78
CA ASN A 4 2.71 11.04 -16.94
C ASN A 4 3.74 11.09 -18.07
N ARG A 5 4.34 9.93 -18.39
CA ARG A 5 5.31 9.79 -19.48
C ARG A 5 4.64 9.56 -20.82
N SER A 6 3.50 8.87 -20.80
CA SER A 6 2.66 8.59 -21.97
C SER A 6 1.20 8.38 -21.51
N PRO A 7 0.23 8.25 -22.43
CA PRO A 7 -1.15 7.91 -22.05
C PRO A 7 -1.27 6.61 -21.24
N ARG A 8 -0.32 5.69 -21.42
CA ARG A 8 -0.34 4.38 -20.74
C ARG A 8 0.62 4.24 -19.57
N HIS A 9 1.65 5.08 -19.46
CA HIS A 9 2.68 4.94 -18.46
C HIS A 9 2.88 6.21 -17.65
N SER A 10 2.90 6.09 -16.34
CA SER A 10 3.27 7.16 -15.42
C SER A 10 4.17 6.66 -14.30
N TYR A 11 5.08 7.50 -13.88
CA TYR A 11 5.88 7.30 -12.68
C TYR A 11 5.15 7.94 -11.50
N ARG A 12 5.16 7.24 -10.35
CA ARG A 12 4.44 7.68 -9.17
C ARG A 12 5.32 7.60 -7.94
N ILE A 13 5.32 8.69 -7.18
CA ILE A 13 5.85 8.75 -5.82
C ILE A 13 4.66 8.98 -4.90
N THR A 14 4.51 8.14 -3.88
CA THR A 14 3.43 8.23 -2.90
C THR A 14 4.00 8.17 -1.50
N TYR A 15 3.57 9.08 -0.65
CA TYR A 15 3.78 8.99 0.78
C TYR A 15 2.42 8.92 1.46
N PHE A 16 2.26 8.00 2.37
CA PHE A 16 1.09 7.94 3.22
C PHE A 16 1.43 7.51 4.65
N ARG A 17 0.54 7.90 5.54
CA ARG A 17 0.55 7.47 6.93
C ARG A 17 -0.79 6.81 7.24
N SER A 18 -0.75 5.64 7.84
CA SER A 18 -1.93 4.86 8.20
C SER A 18 -1.68 4.11 9.50
N THR A 19 -2.73 3.47 10.00
CA THR A 19 -2.63 2.52 11.10
C THR A 19 -3.04 1.15 10.56
N LEU A 20 -2.16 0.17 10.71
CA LEU A 20 -2.50 -1.24 10.50
C LEU A 20 -3.25 -1.70 11.73
N SER A 21 -4.40 -2.32 11.51
CA SER A 21 -5.15 -2.98 12.56
C SER A 21 -5.49 -4.41 12.16
N ALA A 22 -5.42 -5.33 13.08
CA ALA A 22 -5.97 -6.65 12.93
C ALA A 22 -6.57 -7.11 14.26
N ASP A 23 -7.70 -7.78 14.19
CA ASP A 23 -8.41 -8.34 15.31
C ASP A 23 -8.58 -9.86 15.07
N ASP A 24 -8.04 -10.67 15.98
CA ASP A 24 -8.15 -12.11 15.90
C ASP A 24 -9.61 -12.60 16.08
N LEU A 25 -10.45 -11.82 16.74
CA LEU A 25 -11.87 -12.15 16.93
C LEU A 25 -12.66 -12.08 15.60
N GLU A 26 -12.18 -11.32 14.62
CA GLU A 26 -12.75 -11.25 13.28
C GLU A 26 -12.24 -12.36 12.34
N SER A 27 -11.31 -13.22 12.81
CA SER A 27 -10.74 -14.30 12.02
C SER A 27 -11.67 -15.50 11.93
N GLU A 28 -11.66 -16.22 10.83
CA GLU A 28 -12.33 -17.52 10.68
C GLU A 28 -11.50 -18.69 11.28
N ASP A 29 -10.24 -18.47 11.68
CA ASP A 29 -9.39 -19.50 12.29
C ASP A 29 -9.69 -19.61 13.80
N PRO A 30 -10.21 -20.77 14.27
CA PRO A 30 -10.54 -20.97 15.68
C PRO A 30 -9.38 -20.70 16.64
N ARG A 31 -8.15 -20.94 16.21
CA ARG A 31 -6.95 -20.71 17.02
C ARG A 31 -6.66 -19.21 17.22
N ARG A 32 -7.00 -18.39 16.23
CA ARG A 32 -6.89 -16.93 16.33
C ARG A 32 -7.98 -16.38 17.25
N ILE A 33 -9.20 -16.88 17.12
CA ILE A 33 -10.33 -16.50 18.00
C ILE A 33 -10.01 -16.84 19.46
N GLU A 34 -9.43 -18.04 19.72
CA GLU A 34 -9.02 -18.44 21.06
C GLU A 34 -7.90 -17.57 21.63
N ARG A 35 -7.00 -17.08 20.78
CA ARG A 35 -5.93 -16.17 21.16
C ARG A 35 -6.44 -14.77 21.48
N GLY A 36 -7.42 -14.26 20.71
CA GLY A 36 -8.13 -13.00 20.97
C GLY A 36 -7.26 -11.75 20.97
N TYR A 37 -6.20 -11.70 20.15
CA TYR A 37 -5.33 -10.53 20.07
C TYR A 37 -5.88 -9.51 19.09
N ASN A 38 -5.76 -8.25 19.48
CA ASN A 38 -5.89 -7.12 18.56
C ASN A 38 -4.59 -6.33 18.56
N PHE A 39 -4.21 -5.79 17.41
CA PHE A 39 -3.07 -4.90 17.33
C PHE A 39 -3.38 -3.68 16.46
N GLU A 40 -2.79 -2.56 16.83
CA GLU A 40 -2.77 -1.34 16.05
C GLU A 40 -1.34 -0.84 15.94
N SER A 41 -0.82 -0.75 14.72
CA SER A 41 0.53 -0.25 14.46
C SER A 41 0.50 0.91 13.47
N PRO A 42 0.92 2.12 13.88
CA PRO A 42 1.06 3.22 12.95
C PRO A 42 2.22 2.96 12.00
N ILE A 43 1.93 3.09 10.70
CA ILE A 43 2.90 2.93 9.62
C ILE A 43 3.05 4.21 8.83
N ASN A 44 4.27 4.45 8.34
CA ASN A 44 4.54 5.42 7.28
C ASN A 44 5.16 4.69 6.11
N GLU A 45 4.68 4.95 4.92
CA GLU A 45 5.16 4.33 3.69
C GLU A 45 5.52 5.40 2.67
N LEU A 46 6.71 5.27 2.09
CA LEU A 46 7.15 6.00 0.90
C LEU A 46 7.33 5.01 -0.24
N SER A 47 6.53 5.14 -1.29
CA SER A 47 6.55 4.26 -2.46
C SER A 47 7.04 5.00 -3.69
N LEU A 48 7.83 4.32 -4.51
CA LEU A 48 8.26 4.76 -5.84
C LEU A 48 7.97 3.62 -6.82
N GLY A 49 7.30 3.92 -7.94
CA GLY A 49 6.98 2.88 -8.91
C GLY A 49 6.39 3.42 -10.20
N MET A 50 5.92 2.48 -10.99
CA MET A 50 5.29 2.72 -12.28
C MET A 50 3.83 2.29 -12.27
N GLU A 51 3.00 3.15 -12.84
CA GLU A 51 1.58 2.90 -13.09
C GLU A 51 1.38 2.64 -14.58
N PHE A 52 0.69 1.57 -14.91
CA PHE A 52 0.33 1.20 -16.27
C PHE A 52 -1.19 1.25 -16.45
N ASN A 53 -1.64 2.03 -17.43
CA ASN A 53 -3.04 2.16 -17.81
C ASN A 53 -3.41 1.15 -18.90
N PHE A 54 -4.48 0.42 -18.70
CA PHE A 54 -4.97 -0.53 -19.70
C PHE A 54 -5.63 0.16 -20.90
N LEU A 55 -6.22 1.33 -20.66
CA LEU A 55 -6.78 2.18 -21.70
C LEU A 55 -5.96 3.46 -21.81
N ASP A 56 -5.95 4.08 -22.98
CA ASP A 56 -5.25 5.33 -23.20
C ASP A 56 -5.89 6.43 -22.33
N PHE A 57 -5.11 6.95 -21.40
CA PHE A 57 -5.52 7.99 -20.48
C PHE A 57 -4.80 9.29 -20.86
N ASP A 58 -5.23 9.88 -21.99
CA ASP A 58 -4.66 11.10 -22.51
C ASP A 58 -5.33 12.33 -21.88
N LEU A 59 -4.57 13.09 -21.10
CA LEU A 59 -5.05 14.30 -20.45
C LEU A 59 -5.32 15.47 -21.39
N HIS A 60 -4.92 15.35 -22.65
CA HIS A 60 -5.16 16.37 -23.69
C HIS A 60 -6.47 16.14 -24.46
N ASN A 61 -7.03 14.94 -24.33
CA ASN A 61 -8.33 14.65 -24.90
C ASN A 61 -9.43 15.17 -23.96
N PHE A 62 -10.38 15.93 -24.50
CA PHE A 62 -11.51 16.50 -23.75
C PHE A 62 -12.63 15.49 -23.48
N ASP A 63 -12.53 14.28 -24.00
CA ASP A 63 -13.51 13.23 -23.74
C ASP A 63 -13.41 12.74 -22.29
N ILE A 64 -14.51 12.13 -21.81
CA ILE A 64 -14.55 11.45 -20.52
C ILE A 64 -13.54 10.29 -20.56
N LEU A 65 -12.48 10.42 -19.81
CA LEU A 65 -11.44 9.39 -19.73
C LEU A 65 -11.67 8.50 -18.51
N PHE A 66 -11.65 7.22 -18.78
CA PHE A 66 -11.69 6.15 -17.78
C PHE A 66 -10.60 5.14 -18.10
N SER A 67 -9.89 4.67 -17.09
CA SER A 67 -8.94 3.58 -17.29
C SER A 67 -8.75 2.76 -16.03
N PRO A 68 -8.85 1.43 -16.12
CA PRO A 68 -8.23 0.54 -15.16
C PRO A 68 -6.71 0.69 -15.24
N TYR A 69 -6.04 0.47 -14.12
CA TYR A 69 -4.59 0.52 -14.08
C TYR A 69 -4.02 -0.40 -13.01
N ILE A 70 -2.76 -0.72 -13.17
CA ILE A 70 -1.95 -1.40 -12.16
C ILE A 70 -0.79 -0.50 -11.75
N PHE A 71 -0.38 -0.61 -10.48
CA PHE A 71 0.82 0.07 -9.98
C PHE A 71 1.67 -0.94 -9.22
N SER A 72 2.97 -0.91 -9.48
CA SER A 72 3.97 -1.66 -8.74
C SER A 72 5.30 -0.90 -8.69
N GLY A 73 6.15 -1.28 -7.75
CA GLY A 73 7.43 -0.63 -7.53
C GLY A 73 8.12 -1.11 -6.26
N ILE A 74 8.72 -0.19 -5.54
CA ILE A 74 9.34 -0.43 -4.25
C ILE A 74 8.79 0.56 -3.22
N SER A 75 8.54 0.08 -2.02
CA SER A 75 8.11 0.87 -0.87
C SER A 75 9.10 0.74 0.26
N TYR A 76 9.36 1.84 0.95
CA TYR A 76 10.05 1.88 2.23
C TYR A 76 9.02 2.13 3.32
N VAL A 77 8.89 1.17 4.24
CA VAL A 77 7.86 1.18 5.29
C VAL A 77 8.56 1.31 6.63
N THR A 78 8.08 2.25 7.46
CA THR A 78 8.51 2.40 8.85
C THR A 78 7.34 2.17 9.77
N PHE A 79 7.55 1.43 10.82
CA PHE A 79 6.52 1.08 11.82
C PHE A 79 7.12 1.07 13.23
N LYS A 80 6.24 1.07 14.23
CA LYS A 80 6.66 0.95 15.61
C LYS A 80 6.69 -0.51 16.02
N GLU A 81 7.81 -0.91 16.63
CA GLU A 81 7.95 -2.25 17.20
C GLU A 81 7.02 -2.39 18.41
N GLN A 82 6.23 -3.44 18.41
CA GLN A 82 5.39 -3.83 19.53
C GLN A 82 5.87 -5.18 20.04
N LEU A 83 5.92 -5.33 21.37
CA LEU A 83 6.26 -6.56 22.05
C LEU A 83 5.05 -7.06 22.81
N LEU A 84 4.80 -8.35 22.71
CA LEU A 84 3.81 -9.02 23.53
C LEU A 84 4.46 -9.38 24.88
N LEU A 85 4.09 -8.65 25.94
CA LEU A 85 4.52 -8.91 27.30
C LEU A 85 3.30 -9.28 28.14
N ASN A 86 3.30 -10.50 28.69
CA ASN A 86 2.24 -11.00 29.58
C ASN A 86 0.81 -10.92 29.01
N GLY A 87 0.66 -11.07 27.68
CA GLY A 87 -0.64 -10.99 27.01
C GLY A 87 -1.08 -9.58 26.64
N GLU A 88 -0.27 -8.56 26.90
CA GLU A 88 -0.51 -7.18 26.47
C GLU A 88 0.54 -6.72 25.45
N LEU A 89 0.09 -6.07 24.38
CA LEU A 89 0.97 -5.45 23.38
C LEU A 89 1.55 -4.15 23.95
N THR A 90 2.83 -4.17 24.26
CA THR A 90 3.56 -3.02 24.77
C THR A 90 4.43 -2.40 23.67
N ASN A 91 4.30 -1.09 23.49
CA ASN A 91 5.11 -0.34 22.52
C ASN A 91 6.52 -0.15 23.08
N THR A 92 7.53 -0.71 22.41
CA THR A 92 8.94 -0.60 22.86
C THR A 92 9.55 0.76 22.60
N GLY A 93 8.86 1.63 21.86
CA GLY A 93 9.40 2.92 21.43
C GLY A 93 10.45 2.84 20.30
N LYS A 94 10.83 1.63 19.86
CA LYS A 94 11.76 1.46 18.76
C LYS A 94 11.03 1.54 17.42
N HIS A 95 11.64 2.23 16.47
CA HIS A 95 11.20 2.27 15.08
C HIS A 95 11.94 1.22 14.29
N GLN A 96 11.17 0.42 13.56
CA GLN A 96 11.68 -0.56 12.62
C GLN A 96 11.36 -0.09 11.19
N SER A 97 12.13 -0.58 10.25
CA SER A 97 11.88 -0.28 8.83
C SER A 97 12.10 -1.51 7.97
N THR A 98 11.35 -1.57 6.87
CA THR A 98 11.46 -2.65 5.89
C THR A 98 11.18 -2.12 4.49
N PHE A 99 11.60 -2.90 3.50
CA PHE A 99 11.16 -2.71 2.13
C PHE A 99 9.95 -3.59 1.84
N ALA A 100 9.10 -3.11 0.93
CA ALA A 100 7.94 -3.86 0.46
C ALA A 100 7.76 -3.68 -1.05
N ILE A 101 7.05 -4.62 -1.66
CA ILE A 101 6.62 -4.52 -3.06
C ILE A 101 5.13 -4.20 -3.05
N PRO A 102 4.73 -2.99 -3.51
CA PRO A 102 3.33 -2.65 -3.69
C PRO A 102 2.77 -3.34 -4.92
N MET A 103 1.61 -3.94 -4.78
CA MET A 103 0.80 -4.51 -5.87
C MET A 103 -0.58 -3.90 -5.78
N VAL A 104 -0.89 -3.00 -6.70
CA VAL A 104 -2.11 -2.20 -6.68
C VAL A 104 -2.86 -2.38 -7.98
N VAL A 105 -4.17 -2.55 -7.88
CA VAL A 105 -5.12 -2.47 -8.98
C VAL A 105 -6.04 -1.29 -8.69
N GLY A 106 -6.31 -0.48 -9.69
CA GLY A 106 -7.15 0.68 -9.53
C GLY A 106 -7.96 1.02 -10.76
N LEU A 107 -8.94 1.87 -10.53
CA LEU A 107 -9.74 2.52 -11.56
C LEU A 107 -9.57 4.02 -11.42
N LYS A 108 -9.44 4.72 -12.53
CA LYS A 108 -9.42 6.18 -12.53
C LYS A 108 -10.37 6.74 -13.57
N HIS A 109 -10.97 7.85 -13.23
CA HIS A 109 -11.93 8.56 -14.06
C HIS A 109 -11.66 10.06 -13.96
N ARG A 110 -11.50 10.70 -15.11
CA ARG A 110 -11.45 12.15 -15.21
C ARG A 110 -12.87 12.68 -15.37
N PHE A 111 -13.35 13.43 -14.40
CA PHE A 111 -14.69 14.00 -14.43
C PHE A 111 -14.71 15.52 -14.68
N TYR A 112 -13.55 16.19 -14.55
CA TYR A 112 -13.29 17.56 -14.96
C TYR A 112 -11.91 17.65 -15.61
N ASP A 113 -11.64 18.72 -16.37
CA ASP A 113 -10.40 18.89 -17.12
C ASP A 113 -9.13 18.64 -16.31
N ASN A 114 -9.14 19.06 -15.05
CA ASN A 114 -7.99 18.96 -14.17
C ASN A 114 -8.21 18.05 -12.96
N LEU A 115 -9.35 17.36 -12.86
CA LEU A 115 -9.68 16.54 -11.71
C LEU A 115 -9.92 15.07 -12.09
N ILE A 116 -9.17 14.19 -11.45
CA ILE A 116 -9.23 12.75 -11.63
C ILE A 116 -9.60 12.11 -10.30
N LEU A 117 -10.68 11.35 -10.29
CA LEU A 117 -11.05 10.48 -9.17
C LEU A 117 -10.44 9.10 -9.40
N SER A 118 -9.85 8.51 -8.38
CA SER A 118 -9.32 7.16 -8.45
C SER A 118 -9.72 6.34 -7.24
N MET A 119 -9.94 5.06 -7.49
CA MET A 119 -10.18 4.03 -6.47
C MET A 119 -9.12 2.96 -6.63
N GLU A 120 -8.50 2.55 -5.53
CA GLU A 120 -7.41 1.58 -5.50
C GLU A 120 -7.67 0.50 -4.45
N ILE A 121 -7.31 -0.72 -4.79
CA ILE A 121 -7.17 -1.84 -3.86
C ILE A 121 -5.78 -2.41 -4.08
N GLY A 122 -5.07 -2.70 -3.02
CA GLY A 122 -3.73 -3.21 -3.16
C GLY A 122 -3.25 -4.00 -1.96
N ALA A 123 -2.22 -4.80 -2.22
CA ALA A 123 -1.48 -5.54 -1.24
C ALA A 123 -0.03 -5.06 -1.19
N ARG A 124 0.60 -5.25 -0.06
CA ARG A 124 2.04 -5.02 0.17
C ARG A 124 2.68 -6.33 0.58
N TYR A 125 3.66 -6.74 -0.18
CA TYR A 125 4.52 -7.85 0.19
C TYR A 125 5.75 -7.32 0.89
N ASN A 126 5.88 -7.56 2.18
CA ASN A 126 6.98 -7.07 2.99
C ASN A 126 8.14 -8.07 3.02
N PHE A 127 9.36 -7.56 3.08
CA PHE A 127 10.55 -8.39 3.23
C PHE A 127 10.89 -8.70 4.69
N SER A 128 10.18 -8.09 5.65
CA SER A 128 10.31 -8.32 7.08
C SER A 128 9.08 -9.04 7.63
N ASP A 129 9.32 -9.91 8.60
CA ASP A 129 8.34 -10.70 9.35
C ASP A 129 8.02 -10.05 10.71
N LYS A 130 8.21 -8.73 10.84
CA LYS A 130 8.15 -8.03 12.13
C LYS A 130 7.03 -7.00 12.21
N ILE A 131 6.20 -6.88 11.19
CA ILE A 131 5.18 -5.83 11.10
C ILE A 131 3.98 -6.13 12.00
N ASP A 132 3.67 -7.41 12.19
CA ASP A 132 2.57 -7.90 13.02
C ASP A 132 2.86 -7.94 14.53
N GLY A 133 4.04 -7.46 14.96
CA GLY A 133 4.40 -7.40 16.37
C GLY A 133 4.79 -8.74 17.00
N ASN A 134 4.98 -9.76 16.21
CA ASN A 134 5.28 -11.11 16.70
C ASN A 134 6.76 -11.27 17.11
N PHE A 135 7.24 -10.43 18.01
CA PHE A 135 8.59 -10.53 18.57
C PHE A 135 8.54 -11.25 19.93
N MET A 136 8.90 -12.53 19.96
CA MET A 136 9.04 -13.26 21.21
C MET A 136 10.47 -13.14 21.76
N ILE A 137 10.58 -12.72 23.01
CA ILE A 137 11.86 -12.72 23.78
C ILE A 137 12.01 -14.02 24.57
N SER A 138 11.04 -14.92 24.61
CA SER A 138 11.10 -16.16 25.38
C SER A 138 11.28 -17.40 24.49
N ASP A 139 12.22 -18.26 24.88
CA ASP A 139 12.48 -19.58 24.29
C ASP A 139 11.32 -20.61 24.52
N ASP A 140 10.18 -20.19 25.03
CA ASP A 140 9.02 -21.04 25.23
C ASP A 140 8.29 -21.28 23.91
N LEU A 141 8.64 -22.37 23.25
CA LEU A 141 8.10 -22.88 21.99
C LEU A 141 6.57 -23.09 21.97
N ASN A 142 5.89 -23.02 23.09
CA ASN A 142 4.46 -23.28 23.22
C ASN A 142 3.57 -22.09 22.80
N TYR A 143 4.14 -20.91 22.61
CA TYR A 143 3.41 -19.68 22.19
C TYR A 143 3.81 -19.18 20.81
N ASN A 144 4.60 -19.95 20.05
CA ASN A 144 4.95 -19.61 18.67
C ASN A 144 3.75 -19.82 17.73
N PHE A 145 2.81 -18.89 17.76
CA PHE A 145 1.75 -18.78 16.77
C PHE A 145 2.16 -17.78 15.68
N GLY A 146 2.72 -18.30 14.65
CA GLY A 146 3.09 -17.59 13.44
C GLY A 146 3.91 -18.53 12.60
N ASN A 147 3.64 -18.60 11.32
CA ASN A 147 4.52 -19.30 10.40
C ASN A 147 5.74 -18.41 10.19
N ILE A 148 6.83 -18.70 10.90
CA ILE A 148 8.14 -18.01 10.84
C ILE A 148 8.67 -17.88 9.38
N ASN A 149 8.08 -18.61 8.46
CA ASN A 149 8.42 -18.61 7.02
C ASN A 149 7.48 -17.77 6.14
N ASN A 150 6.45 -17.15 6.67
CA ASN A 150 5.55 -16.30 5.90
C ASN A 150 5.88 -14.83 6.13
N LYS A 151 6.36 -14.19 5.08
CA LYS A 151 6.54 -12.74 5.02
C LYS A 151 5.18 -12.05 5.10
N ASP A 152 5.13 -10.94 5.83
CA ASP A 152 3.90 -10.25 6.12
C ASP A 152 3.28 -9.60 4.88
N TRP A 153 1.97 -9.74 4.78
CA TRP A 153 1.16 -9.08 3.79
C TRP A 153 0.16 -8.17 4.49
N TYR A 154 -0.02 -6.98 3.98
CA TYR A 154 -1.17 -6.15 4.37
C TYR A 154 -1.89 -5.61 3.14
N MET A 155 -3.19 -5.42 3.30
CA MET A 155 -4.06 -4.91 2.26
C MET A 155 -4.56 -3.51 2.63
N PHE A 156 -4.89 -2.74 1.61
CA PHE A 156 -5.49 -1.42 1.78
C PHE A 156 -6.45 -1.13 0.64
N SER A 157 -7.40 -0.26 0.91
CA SER A 157 -8.24 0.39 -0.09
C SER A 157 -8.11 1.90 0.03
N ASN A 158 -8.15 2.60 -1.10
CA ASN A 158 -7.96 4.04 -1.13
C ASN A 158 -8.86 4.69 -2.17
N PHE A 159 -9.41 5.84 -1.81
CA PHE A 159 -10.03 6.78 -2.74
C PHE A 159 -9.18 8.03 -2.82
N SER A 160 -8.89 8.49 -4.02
CA SER A 160 -8.06 9.67 -4.19
C SER A 160 -8.63 10.63 -5.22
N LEU A 161 -8.50 11.92 -4.93
CA LEU A 161 -8.77 13.01 -5.84
C LEU A 161 -7.43 13.60 -6.28
N THR A 162 -7.17 13.59 -7.58
CA THR A 162 -5.92 14.09 -8.16
C THR A 162 -6.20 15.35 -8.98
N TYR A 163 -5.46 16.41 -8.68
CA TYR A 163 -5.44 17.63 -9.48
C TYR A 163 -4.26 17.58 -10.44
N THR A 164 -4.52 17.82 -11.74
CA THR A 164 -3.50 17.88 -12.79
C THR A 164 -3.10 19.32 -13.05
N PHE A 165 -1.80 19.55 -13.13
CA PHE A 165 -1.22 20.86 -13.45
C PHE A 165 -0.01 20.69 -14.36
N GLY A 166 0.35 21.75 -15.07
CA GLY A 166 1.49 21.76 -15.98
C GLY A 166 1.13 22.33 -17.34
N ARG A 167 2.15 22.51 -18.18
CA ARG A 167 1.95 22.80 -19.60
C ARG A 167 1.47 21.53 -20.28
N ASN A 168 0.50 21.66 -21.15
CA ASN A 168 0.13 20.57 -22.07
C ASN A 168 1.40 20.15 -22.81
N PRO A 169 1.92 18.94 -22.62
CA PRO A 169 3.05 18.48 -23.42
C PRO A 169 2.58 18.49 -24.88
N CYS A 170 3.29 19.24 -25.72
CA CYS A 170 3.10 19.11 -27.15
C CYS A 170 3.60 17.71 -27.52
N TYR A 171 2.72 16.76 -27.67
CA TYR A 171 3.00 15.57 -28.45
C TYR A 171 2.99 16.02 -29.90
N CYS A 172 4.12 16.54 -30.36
CA CYS A 172 4.33 16.66 -31.79
C CYS A 172 4.17 15.26 -32.38
N ASN A 173 3.15 15.06 -33.14
CA ASN A 173 2.93 13.84 -33.90
C ASN A 173 4.11 13.73 -34.88
N ILE A 174 5.22 13.13 -34.46
CA ILE A 174 6.32 12.80 -35.34
C ILE A 174 5.92 11.48 -35.98
N GLY A 175 5.31 11.58 -37.12
CA GLY A 175 5.27 10.41 -37.92
C GLY A 175 4.02 10.18 -38.71
N GLN A 176 4.18 10.40 -39.86
CA GLN A 176 3.71 9.55 -40.95
C GLN A 176 4.90 8.68 -41.37
#